data_b026fb87a20cc92f60cdda3079ec14fc
#
_entry.id   b026fb87a20cc92f60cdda3079ec14fc
#
_cell.length_a   1.000
_cell.length_b   1.000
_cell.length_c   1.000
_cell.angle_alpha   90.00
_cell.angle_beta   90.00
_cell.angle_gamma   90.00
#
_symmetry.space_group_name_H-M   'P 1'
#
loop_
_entity.id
_entity.type
_entity.pdbx_description
1 polymer ?
#
loop_
_entity_poly.entity_id
_entity_poly.type
_entity_poly.pdbx_seq_one_letter_code
_entity_poly.pdbx_strand_id
1 'polypeptide(L)'
;MSNQSAVTAITAKRLMLALGAAGVIGGAVGAIAVNHNNAVAESAPAVAAAPVQAPAPAPAPAAAVGAPAATVALPDFTRIAAQQGKAVVNIRVVGGTKAANRGGLPNLDPSHPFYEFFRQFQDPRYAERGREAPVFGAGSGFIVSPDGVILTNAHVVQGADEVTVKLQDRREFRAKVLGSDPRTDVAVLKIDAKGLPVAPIGKSQSLLVGEWVLAIGSPFGLESTVTAGVVSATGRSISDNNVPFIQTDVAVNPGNSGGPLFNTRGEVVGINSQIYSMTGGYQGLSFSIPIDLAVRIKDQIVATGKVQHAKLGVSVQEVDQAFADSFKLDTVEGALVFNVERGGPAERAGLKSGDVIRAANGKPIVSSIDLPAMMTLSKPGDKVALDVWREGKLLRVDATLGNAADRPRRGQEPQLAEAVDNSAKLGLTLRPLESVERRRSGIANGLVIEDASGAAMVAGIEPGDVLISVNGRPVSSVEQVRDMVSKASKSVALLIQRGSDKIFIPVRIG
;
A
#
# COMPACT_ATOMS: atom_id res chain seq x y z
N MET A 1 -19.65 -45.60 -18.38
CA MET A 1 -19.88 -44.93 -19.67
C MET A 1 -19.17 -43.59 -19.62
N SER A 2 -17.98 -43.57 -20.16
CA SER A 2 -17.06 -42.42 -20.12
C SER A 2 -17.25 -41.58 -21.39
N ASN A 3 -17.60 -40.31 -21.22
CA ASN A 3 -17.73 -39.37 -22.32
C ASN A 3 -16.41 -38.57 -22.40
N GLN A 4 -15.54 -38.97 -23.32
CA GLN A 4 -14.32 -38.22 -23.65
C GLN A 4 -14.67 -37.18 -24.72
N SER A 5 -14.53 -35.91 -24.35
CA SER A 5 -14.61 -34.78 -25.29
C SER A 5 -13.36 -34.76 -26.16
N ALA A 6 -13.48 -34.97 -27.43
CA ALA A 6 -12.42 -34.94 -28.41
C ALA A 6 -11.99 -33.49 -28.67
N VAL A 7 -10.79 -33.14 -28.24
CA VAL A 7 -10.11 -31.88 -28.61
C VAL A 7 -9.56 -32.07 -30.04
N THR A 8 -10.13 -31.37 -31.01
CA THR A 8 -9.73 -31.43 -32.42
C THR A 8 -8.39 -30.67 -32.57
N ALA A 9 -7.29 -31.37 -32.71
CA ALA A 9 -5.98 -30.79 -32.99
C ALA A 9 -5.97 -30.14 -34.39
N ILE A 10 -5.75 -28.83 -34.41
CA ILE A 10 -5.57 -28.06 -35.66
C ILE A 10 -4.19 -28.41 -36.23
N THR A 11 -4.15 -29.06 -37.40
CA THR A 11 -2.89 -29.42 -38.05
C THR A 11 -2.13 -28.18 -38.50
N ALA A 12 -0.78 -28.20 -38.40
CA ALA A 12 0.11 -27.11 -38.76
C ALA A 12 -0.15 -26.53 -40.17
N LYS A 13 -0.59 -27.33 -41.12
CA LYS A 13 -1.01 -26.88 -42.46
C LYS A 13 -2.22 -25.95 -42.46
N ARG A 14 -3.21 -26.16 -41.59
CA ARG A 14 -4.39 -25.27 -41.48
C ARG A 14 -4.04 -23.96 -40.79
N LEU A 15 -3.11 -23.97 -39.85
CA LEU A 15 -2.63 -22.77 -39.19
C LEU A 15 -1.81 -21.89 -40.16
N MET A 16 -0.95 -22.49 -41.00
CA MET A 16 -0.19 -21.75 -42.03
C MET A 16 -1.09 -21.14 -43.12
N LEU A 17 -2.18 -21.82 -43.49
CA LEU A 17 -3.14 -21.29 -44.46
C LEU A 17 -3.94 -20.09 -43.89
N ALA A 18 -4.29 -20.14 -42.59
CA ALA A 18 -4.97 -19.03 -41.91
C ALA A 18 -4.07 -17.79 -41.75
N LEU A 19 -2.80 -17.98 -41.42
CA LEU A 19 -1.81 -16.90 -41.32
C LEU A 19 -1.47 -16.27 -42.68
N GLY A 20 -1.43 -17.08 -43.77
CA GLY A 20 -1.22 -16.59 -45.13
C GLY A 20 -2.39 -15.72 -45.62
N ALA A 21 -3.64 -16.12 -45.32
CA ALA A 21 -4.85 -15.35 -45.70
C ALA A 21 -4.93 -14.01 -44.95
N ALA A 22 -4.54 -13.97 -43.65
CA ALA A 22 -4.50 -12.75 -42.88
C ALA A 22 -3.45 -11.74 -43.40
N GLY A 23 -2.29 -12.23 -43.89
CA GLY A 23 -1.23 -11.40 -44.46
C GLY A 23 -1.65 -10.73 -45.80
N VAL A 24 -2.39 -11.47 -46.64
CA VAL A 24 -2.87 -10.92 -47.94
C VAL A 24 -3.97 -9.87 -47.74
N ILE A 25 -4.88 -10.09 -46.78
CA ILE A 25 -5.94 -9.12 -46.48
C ILE A 25 -5.35 -7.86 -45.84
N GLY A 26 -4.40 -7.97 -44.92
CA GLY A 26 -3.70 -6.83 -44.31
C GLY A 26 -2.90 -5.98 -45.33
N GLY A 27 -2.23 -6.65 -46.27
CA GLY A 27 -1.50 -5.98 -47.36
C GLY A 27 -2.38 -5.22 -48.33
N ALA A 28 -3.56 -5.77 -48.66
CA ALA A 28 -4.51 -5.14 -49.58
C ALA A 28 -5.18 -3.87 -49.00
N VAL A 29 -5.51 -3.90 -47.70
CA VAL A 29 -6.06 -2.73 -46.98
C VAL A 29 -5.02 -1.63 -46.85
N GLY A 30 -3.75 -1.97 -46.58
CA GLY A 30 -2.64 -0.99 -46.50
C GLY A 30 -2.40 -0.28 -47.84
N ALA A 31 -2.44 -1.02 -48.98
CA ALA A 31 -2.25 -0.42 -50.29
C ALA A 31 -3.39 0.51 -50.72
N ILE A 32 -4.63 0.24 -50.31
CA ILE A 32 -5.77 1.10 -50.58
C ILE A 32 -5.67 2.41 -49.77
N ALA A 33 -5.21 2.37 -48.53
CA ALA A 33 -5.03 3.54 -47.67
C ALA A 33 -3.95 4.50 -48.18
N VAL A 34 -2.87 3.99 -48.77
CA VAL A 34 -1.76 4.80 -49.30
C VAL A 34 -2.13 5.47 -50.63
N ASN A 35 -3.02 4.85 -51.47
CA ASN A 35 -3.44 5.44 -52.75
C ASN A 35 -4.52 6.54 -52.63
N HIS A 36 -5.16 6.70 -51.48
CA HIS A 36 -6.21 7.73 -51.31
C HIS A 36 -5.65 9.10 -50.93
N ASN A 37 -4.39 9.24 -50.58
CA ASN A 37 -3.75 10.51 -50.19
C ASN A 37 -3.01 11.23 -51.32
N ASN A 38 -3.00 10.70 -52.55
CA ASN A 38 -2.38 11.33 -53.72
C ASN A 38 -3.41 11.91 -54.71
N ALA A 39 -4.47 12.56 -54.21
CA ALA A 39 -5.34 13.37 -55.05
C ALA A 39 -4.61 14.67 -55.41
N VAL A 40 -4.20 14.75 -56.65
CA VAL A 40 -3.53 15.89 -57.31
C VAL A 40 -4.44 17.09 -57.29
N ALA A 41 -3.97 18.22 -56.79
CA ALA A 41 -4.62 19.50 -56.96
C ALA A 41 -4.42 19.97 -58.42
N GLU A 42 -5.48 19.93 -59.21
CA GLU A 42 -5.54 20.44 -60.56
C GLU A 42 -5.57 21.99 -60.51
N SER A 43 -4.56 22.63 -61.11
CA SER A 43 -4.39 24.08 -61.17
C SER A 43 -5.33 24.70 -62.20
N ALA A 44 -6.23 25.59 -61.78
CA ALA A 44 -7.02 26.46 -62.69
C ALA A 44 -6.16 27.58 -63.26
N PRO A 45 -6.43 28.03 -64.52
CA PRO A 45 -5.61 29.03 -65.21
C PRO A 45 -5.76 30.43 -64.62
N ALA A 46 -4.63 31.12 -64.46
CA ALA A 46 -4.52 32.43 -63.90
C ALA A 46 -5.05 33.47 -64.93
N VAL A 47 -6.05 34.28 -64.54
CA VAL A 47 -6.45 35.49 -65.21
C VAL A 47 -5.53 36.60 -64.73
N ALA A 48 -4.81 37.25 -65.70
CA ALA A 48 -3.94 38.39 -65.45
C ALA A 48 -4.74 39.62 -65.01
N ALA A 49 -4.54 40.07 -63.76
CA ALA A 49 -5.03 41.38 -63.31
C ALA A 49 -3.88 42.37 -63.23
N ALA A 50 -4.13 43.61 -63.66
CA ALA A 50 -3.18 44.72 -63.74
C ALA A 50 -2.61 45.11 -62.35
N PRO A 51 -1.38 45.66 -62.28
CA PRO A 51 -0.74 46.01 -61.05
C PRO A 51 -1.37 47.22 -60.35
N VAL A 52 -1.96 47.01 -59.21
CA VAL A 52 -2.29 48.06 -58.23
C VAL A 52 -1.08 48.19 -57.28
N GLN A 53 -0.48 49.41 -57.30
CA GLN A 53 0.58 49.76 -56.34
C GLN A 53 0.03 49.75 -54.94
N ALA A 54 0.50 48.82 -54.13
CA ALA A 54 0.22 48.78 -52.69
C ALA A 54 1.12 49.78 -51.94
N PRO A 55 0.60 50.46 -50.90
CA PRO A 55 1.40 51.33 -50.06
C PRO A 55 2.47 50.48 -49.25
N ALA A 56 3.62 51.10 -49.08
CA ALA A 56 4.77 50.45 -48.38
C ALA A 56 4.36 49.91 -46.99
N PRO A 57 4.74 48.65 -46.64
CA PRO A 57 4.43 48.12 -45.34
C PRO A 57 5.18 48.87 -44.23
N ALA A 58 4.43 49.27 -43.21
CA ALA A 58 5.03 49.77 -41.95
C ALA A 58 6.01 48.74 -41.37
N PRO A 59 7.11 49.14 -40.74
CA PRO A 59 8.07 48.21 -40.15
C PRO A 59 7.35 47.36 -39.11
N ALA A 60 7.38 46.05 -39.32
CA ALA A 60 6.87 45.07 -38.35
C ALA A 60 7.62 45.26 -37.01
N PRO A 61 6.93 45.25 -35.87
CA PRO A 61 7.61 45.23 -34.60
C PRO A 61 8.57 44.05 -34.56
N ALA A 62 9.84 44.29 -34.20
CA ALA A 62 10.83 43.27 -34.07
C ALA A 62 10.30 42.19 -33.14
N ALA A 63 10.16 40.94 -33.69
CA ALA A 63 9.80 39.78 -32.87
C ALA A 63 10.78 39.74 -31.70
N ALA A 64 10.27 39.88 -30.48
CA ALA A 64 11.05 39.65 -29.29
C ALA A 64 11.67 38.26 -29.43
N VAL A 65 13.00 38.21 -29.51
CA VAL A 65 13.75 36.97 -29.48
C VAL A 65 13.34 36.30 -28.17
N GLY A 66 12.50 35.24 -28.27
CA GLY A 66 12.02 34.52 -27.12
C GLY A 66 13.22 34.07 -26.30
N ALA A 67 13.19 34.39 -25.00
CA ALA A 67 14.20 33.89 -24.10
C ALA A 67 14.42 32.41 -24.38
N PRO A 68 15.68 31.93 -24.44
CA PRO A 68 15.92 30.53 -24.71
C PRO A 68 15.12 29.68 -23.72
N ALA A 69 14.30 28.75 -24.24
CA ALA A 69 13.56 27.83 -23.41
C ALA A 69 14.54 27.21 -22.41
N ALA A 70 14.24 27.36 -21.13
CA ALA A 70 15.09 26.80 -20.08
C ALA A 70 15.30 25.31 -20.41
N THR A 71 16.51 24.95 -20.79
CA THR A 71 16.88 23.55 -20.99
C THR A 71 16.69 22.84 -19.68
N VAL A 72 15.65 22.00 -19.57
CA VAL A 72 15.45 21.13 -18.41
C VAL A 72 16.63 20.18 -18.39
N ALA A 73 17.63 20.47 -17.55
CA ALA A 73 18.77 19.59 -17.38
C ALA A 73 18.27 18.29 -16.73
N LEU A 74 18.52 17.16 -17.36
CA LEU A 74 18.28 15.84 -16.76
C LEU A 74 19.14 15.72 -15.48
N PRO A 75 18.68 14.98 -14.44
CA PRO A 75 19.45 14.77 -13.23
C PRO A 75 20.80 14.11 -13.52
N ASP A 76 21.87 14.61 -12.93
CA ASP A 76 23.20 13.99 -13.01
C ASP A 76 23.31 12.84 -12.00
N PHE A 77 22.78 11.69 -12.37
CA PHE A 77 22.85 10.48 -11.55
C PHE A 77 24.27 9.93 -11.40
N THR A 78 25.17 10.23 -12.34
CA THR A 78 26.58 9.78 -12.29
C THR A 78 27.27 10.38 -11.10
N ARG A 79 27.07 11.68 -10.86
CA ARG A 79 27.62 12.40 -9.69
C ARG A 79 27.07 11.85 -8.39
N ILE A 80 25.74 11.62 -8.31
CA ILE A 80 25.11 11.08 -7.11
C ILE A 80 25.67 9.69 -6.80
N ALA A 81 25.75 8.81 -7.81
CA ALA A 81 26.29 7.45 -7.66
C ALA A 81 27.75 7.47 -7.16
N ALA A 82 28.61 8.30 -7.76
CA ALA A 82 30.01 8.42 -7.37
C ALA A 82 30.23 8.95 -5.94
N GLN A 83 29.40 9.89 -5.51
CA GLN A 83 29.50 10.50 -4.18
C GLN A 83 28.86 9.64 -3.11
N GLN A 84 27.60 9.22 -3.31
CA GLN A 84 26.78 8.57 -2.30
C GLN A 84 26.93 7.04 -2.28
N GLY A 85 27.37 6.42 -3.39
CA GLY A 85 27.60 4.99 -3.45
C GLY A 85 28.57 4.50 -2.37
N LYS A 86 29.56 5.33 -1.98
CA LYS A 86 30.53 5.00 -0.92
C LYS A 86 29.89 4.73 0.44
N ALA A 87 28.71 5.28 0.70
CA ALA A 87 27.97 5.06 1.94
C ALA A 87 27.07 3.82 1.85
N VAL A 88 26.87 3.22 0.66
CA VAL A 88 26.07 2.00 0.45
C VAL A 88 26.93 0.77 0.73
N VAL A 89 26.35 -0.18 1.45
CA VAL A 89 27.05 -1.40 1.89
C VAL A 89 26.30 -2.65 1.45
N ASN A 90 27.04 -3.73 1.23
CA ASN A 90 26.49 -5.06 1.09
C ASN A 90 26.36 -5.71 2.45
N ILE A 91 25.22 -6.39 2.69
CA ILE A 91 24.96 -7.13 3.93
C ILE A 91 24.81 -8.59 3.57
N ARG A 92 25.61 -9.44 4.19
CA ARG A 92 25.52 -10.89 4.14
C ARG A 92 25.13 -11.43 5.50
N VAL A 93 24.23 -12.39 5.50
CA VAL A 93 23.76 -13.02 6.72
C VAL A 93 23.94 -14.53 6.62
N VAL A 94 24.31 -15.12 7.74
CA VAL A 94 24.37 -16.57 7.93
C VAL A 94 23.40 -16.91 9.05
N GLY A 95 22.38 -17.72 8.75
CA GLY A 95 21.40 -18.19 9.71
C GLY A 95 21.76 -19.59 10.20
N GLY A 96 21.52 -19.85 11.49
CA GLY A 96 21.83 -21.13 12.09
C GLY A 96 20.73 -22.18 11.98
N THR A 97 21.12 -23.37 12.39
CA THR A 97 20.43 -24.65 12.32
C THR A 97 19.06 -24.73 12.98
N LYS A 98 18.69 -23.79 13.83
CA LYS A 98 17.36 -23.75 14.49
C LYS A 98 16.21 -23.38 13.55
N ALA A 99 16.49 -22.71 12.42
CA ALA A 99 15.48 -22.38 11.40
C ALA A 99 15.21 -23.56 10.45
N ALA A 100 16.19 -24.43 10.23
CA ALA A 100 16.10 -25.58 9.34
C ALA A 100 15.08 -26.64 9.78
N ASN A 101 14.79 -26.75 11.09
CA ASN A 101 13.81 -27.72 11.64
C ASN A 101 12.34 -27.37 11.33
N ARG A 102 12.05 -26.27 10.64
CA ARG A 102 10.69 -25.83 10.29
C ARG A 102 10.49 -25.51 8.80
N GLY A 103 11.22 -26.17 7.90
CA GLY A 103 10.92 -26.08 6.47
C GLY A 103 11.74 -25.08 5.67
N GLY A 104 12.95 -24.74 6.08
CA GLY A 104 14.02 -24.34 5.15
C GLY A 104 14.10 -22.89 4.68
N LEU A 105 13.21 -22.00 5.06
CA LEU A 105 13.36 -20.56 4.80
C LEU A 105 13.45 -19.80 6.13
N PRO A 106 14.23 -18.69 6.21
CA PRO A 106 14.11 -17.80 7.34
C PRO A 106 12.67 -17.32 7.36
N ASN A 107 11.92 -17.68 8.36
CA ASN A 107 10.51 -17.44 8.73
C ASN A 107 9.75 -16.36 7.89
N LEU A 108 9.95 -16.34 6.58
CA LEU A 108 9.20 -15.54 5.65
C LEU A 108 7.85 -16.24 5.45
N ASP A 109 6.78 -15.52 5.73
CA ASP A 109 5.43 -15.94 5.42
C ASP A 109 5.34 -16.29 3.92
N PRO A 110 4.71 -17.41 3.51
CA PRO A 110 4.49 -17.73 2.10
C PRO A 110 3.80 -16.61 1.29
N SER A 111 3.09 -15.72 1.95
CA SER A 111 2.49 -14.53 1.35
C SER A 111 3.48 -13.37 1.15
N HIS A 112 4.71 -13.47 1.68
CA HIS A 112 5.71 -12.41 1.53
C HIS A 112 6.15 -12.30 0.06
N PRO A 113 6.17 -11.10 -0.55
CA PRO A 113 6.47 -10.91 -1.98
C PRO A 113 7.81 -11.48 -2.44
N PHE A 114 8.78 -11.63 -1.53
CA PHE A 114 10.08 -12.24 -1.82
C PHE A 114 10.19 -13.72 -1.45
N TYR A 115 9.12 -14.35 -0.94
CA TYR A 115 9.16 -15.75 -0.56
C TYR A 115 9.59 -16.66 -1.74
N GLU A 116 8.95 -16.51 -2.90
CA GLU A 116 9.28 -17.27 -4.12
C GLU A 116 10.70 -16.99 -4.60
N PHE A 117 11.16 -15.76 -4.45
CA PHE A 117 12.52 -15.38 -4.81
C PHE A 117 13.56 -16.08 -3.93
N PHE A 118 13.44 -16.00 -2.61
CA PHE A 118 14.36 -16.69 -1.71
C PHE A 118 14.29 -18.21 -1.85
N ARG A 119 13.16 -18.76 -2.26
CA ARG A 119 12.99 -20.18 -2.57
C ARG A 119 13.83 -20.59 -3.78
N GLN A 120 14.02 -19.76 -4.79
CA GLN A 120 14.85 -20.06 -5.96
C GLN A 120 16.35 -20.14 -5.64
N PHE A 121 16.79 -19.49 -4.56
CA PHE A 121 18.20 -19.55 -4.13
C PHE A 121 18.54 -20.72 -3.21
N GLN A 122 17.58 -21.57 -2.87
CA GLN A 122 17.85 -22.84 -2.21
C GLN A 122 18.41 -23.82 -3.27
N ASP A 123 19.71 -24.07 -3.23
CA ASP A 123 20.33 -25.07 -4.08
C ASP A 123 19.71 -26.45 -3.80
N PRO A 124 19.04 -27.09 -4.77
CA PRO A 124 18.40 -28.40 -4.58
C PRO A 124 19.36 -29.48 -4.10
N ARG A 125 20.68 -29.33 -4.35
CA ARG A 125 21.73 -30.28 -3.94
C ARG A 125 21.95 -30.35 -2.44
N TYR A 126 21.54 -29.33 -1.67
CA TYR A 126 21.61 -29.37 -0.21
C TYR A 126 20.37 -29.99 0.43
N ALA A 127 19.20 -29.91 -0.22
CA ALA A 127 17.96 -30.51 0.26
C ALA A 127 18.01 -32.05 0.27
N GLU A 128 18.75 -32.67 -0.68
CA GLU A 128 18.86 -34.14 -0.81
C GLU A 128 19.79 -34.79 0.23
N ARG A 129 20.63 -34.04 0.92
CA ARG A 129 21.65 -34.62 1.82
C ARG A 129 21.29 -34.63 3.30
N GLY A 130 20.08 -34.19 3.68
CA GLY A 130 19.63 -34.22 5.09
C GLY A 130 20.57 -33.48 6.07
N ARG A 131 21.52 -32.68 5.55
CA ARG A 131 22.42 -31.85 6.35
C ARG A 131 21.84 -30.46 6.48
N GLU A 132 21.84 -29.96 7.69
CA GLU A 132 21.51 -28.58 8.05
C GLU A 132 22.44 -27.64 7.25
N ALA A 133 21.94 -27.13 6.09
CA ALA A 133 22.69 -26.14 5.33
C ALA A 133 22.49 -24.77 5.97
N PRO A 134 23.56 -24.00 6.18
CA PRO A 134 23.40 -22.61 6.63
C PRO A 134 22.58 -21.83 5.58
N VAL A 135 21.58 -21.11 6.08
CA VAL A 135 20.78 -20.22 5.20
C VAL A 135 21.59 -18.95 4.96
N PHE A 136 21.89 -18.68 3.70
CA PHE A 136 22.57 -17.45 3.28
C PHE A 136 21.55 -16.45 2.78
N GLY A 137 21.58 -15.25 3.33
CA GLY A 137 20.83 -14.11 2.83
C GLY A 137 21.77 -12.98 2.40
N ALA A 138 21.32 -12.17 1.46
CA ALA A 138 22.05 -11.00 1.01
C ALA A 138 21.10 -9.82 0.81
N GLY A 139 21.56 -8.62 1.18
CA GLY A 139 20.85 -7.38 0.99
C GLY A 139 21.82 -6.20 0.96
N SER A 140 21.25 -5.02 0.95
CA SER A 140 21.98 -3.75 1.01
C SER A 140 21.68 -3.01 2.31
N GLY A 141 22.50 -2.02 2.60
CA GLY A 141 22.29 -1.04 3.65
C GLY A 141 23.00 0.25 3.31
N PHE A 142 22.87 1.23 4.18
CA PHE A 142 23.62 2.47 4.04
C PHE A 142 24.02 3.03 5.40
N ILE A 143 25.18 3.67 5.44
CA ILE A 143 25.80 4.22 6.63
C ILE A 143 25.13 5.57 6.93
N VAL A 144 24.62 5.73 8.16
CA VAL A 144 23.95 6.95 8.63
C VAL A 144 24.70 7.70 9.72
N SER A 145 25.84 7.15 10.16
CA SER A 145 26.75 7.84 11.08
C SER A 145 28.20 7.47 10.85
N PRO A 146 29.17 8.38 11.09
CA PRO A 146 30.59 8.13 10.80
C PRO A 146 31.23 7.08 11.73
N ASP A 147 30.53 6.70 12.80
CA ASP A 147 30.95 5.68 13.76
C ASP A 147 30.37 4.29 13.41
N GLY A 148 29.64 4.14 12.30
CA GLY A 148 29.23 2.85 11.76
C GLY A 148 27.81 2.39 12.10
N VAL A 149 26.88 3.31 12.34
CA VAL A 149 25.44 2.96 12.36
C VAL A 149 24.94 2.83 10.92
N ILE A 150 24.23 1.74 10.63
CA ILE A 150 23.74 1.37 9.29
C ILE A 150 22.26 1.10 9.37
N LEU A 151 21.50 1.57 8.39
CA LEU A 151 20.10 1.23 8.16
C LEU A 151 19.99 0.18 7.06
N THR A 152 19.05 -0.75 7.27
CA THR A 152 18.67 -1.79 6.32
C THR A 152 17.24 -2.27 6.60
N ASN A 153 16.73 -3.27 5.87
CA ASN A 153 15.44 -3.87 6.16
C ASN A 153 15.52 -4.94 7.29
N ALA A 154 14.42 -5.08 8.03
CA ALA A 154 14.30 -6.09 9.07
C ALA A 154 14.37 -7.51 8.49
N HIS A 155 13.71 -7.76 7.35
CA HIS A 155 13.71 -9.07 6.68
C HIS A 155 15.12 -9.50 6.23
N VAL A 156 16.03 -8.56 5.92
CA VAL A 156 17.42 -8.87 5.53
C VAL A 156 18.20 -9.51 6.68
N VAL A 157 17.92 -9.14 7.93
CA VAL A 157 18.65 -9.64 9.11
C VAL A 157 17.84 -10.59 9.99
N GLN A 158 16.61 -10.91 9.56
CA GLN A 158 15.72 -11.76 10.32
C GLN A 158 16.27 -13.19 10.42
N GLY A 159 16.38 -13.71 11.65
CA GLY A 159 16.89 -15.07 11.90
C GLY A 159 18.40 -15.25 11.64
N ALA A 160 19.15 -14.17 11.45
CA ALA A 160 20.60 -14.22 11.28
C ALA A 160 21.31 -14.50 12.61
N ASP A 161 22.22 -15.50 12.62
CA ASP A 161 23.15 -15.70 13.73
C ASP A 161 24.39 -14.82 13.56
N GLU A 162 24.77 -14.56 12.33
CA GLU A 162 25.90 -13.70 12.00
C GLU A 162 25.55 -12.77 10.84
N VAL A 163 25.92 -11.49 11.01
CA VAL A 163 25.74 -10.44 10.00
C VAL A 163 27.10 -9.87 9.65
N THR A 164 27.47 -9.93 8.36
CA THR A 164 28.70 -9.32 7.84
C THR A 164 28.34 -8.18 6.91
N VAL A 165 28.95 -7.02 7.13
CA VAL A 165 28.83 -5.82 6.30
C VAL A 165 30.13 -5.65 5.50
N LYS A 166 29.98 -5.56 4.18
CA LYS A 166 31.08 -5.28 3.24
C LYS A 166 30.91 -3.88 2.67
N LEU A 167 31.93 -3.05 2.85
CA LEU A 167 31.99 -1.69 2.32
C LEU A 167 32.40 -1.70 0.83
N GLN A 168 32.21 -0.58 0.14
CA GLN A 168 32.60 -0.42 -1.25
C GLN A 168 34.12 -0.55 -1.46
N ASP A 169 34.95 -0.17 -0.45
CA ASP A 169 36.40 -0.34 -0.46
C ASP A 169 36.85 -1.79 -0.12
N ARG A 170 35.89 -2.74 -0.11
CA ARG A 170 36.07 -4.18 0.15
C ARG A 170 36.39 -4.56 1.60
N ARG A 171 36.50 -3.59 2.53
CA ARG A 171 36.61 -3.93 3.96
C ARG A 171 35.34 -4.64 4.43
N GLU A 172 35.52 -5.68 5.23
CA GLU A 172 34.44 -6.46 5.80
C GLU A 172 34.44 -6.32 7.33
N PHE A 173 33.26 -6.17 7.89
CA PHE A 173 33.06 -6.02 9.35
C PHE A 173 31.95 -6.95 9.80
N ARG A 174 32.16 -7.58 10.96
CA ARG A 174 31.06 -8.21 11.66
C ARG A 174 30.16 -7.12 12.26
N ALA A 175 28.88 -7.17 11.94
CA ALA A 175 27.92 -6.21 12.42
C ALA A 175 27.11 -6.74 13.60
N LYS A 176 26.84 -5.88 14.56
CA LYS A 176 25.89 -6.14 15.63
C LYS A 176 24.52 -5.61 15.22
N VAL A 177 23.47 -6.45 15.26
CA VAL A 177 22.09 -5.99 15.12
C VAL A 177 21.72 -5.29 16.43
N LEU A 178 21.54 -3.97 16.39
CA LEU A 178 21.09 -3.18 17.54
C LEU A 178 19.61 -3.41 17.82
N GLY A 179 18.83 -3.65 16.78
CA GLY A 179 17.42 -4.00 16.84
C GLY A 179 16.81 -4.00 15.46
N SER A 180 15.61 -4.58 15.38
CA SER A 180 14.79 -4.61 14.17
C SER A 180 13.32 -4.45 14.51
N ASP A 181 12.57 -3.88 13.59
CA ASP A 181 11.12 -3.73 13.66
C ASP A 181 10.48 -4.40 12.44
N PRO A 182 9.99 -5.64 12.57
CA PRO A 182 9.34 -6.36 11.48
C PRO A 182 8.08 -5.65 10.93
N ARG A 183 7.41 -4.86 11.76
CA ARG A 183 6.19 -4.16 11.36
C ARG A 183 6.46 -3.07 10.32
N THR A 184 7.55 -2.32 10.49
CA THR A 184 7.95 -1.28 9.52
C THR A 184 9.03 -1.74 8.56
N ASP A 185 9.51 -2.97 8.72
CA ASP A 185 10.60 -3.58 7.96
C ASP A 185 11.91 -2.78 8.02
N VAL A 186 12.25 -2.21 9.18
CA VAL A 186 13.50 -1.45 9.40
C VAL A 186 14.38 -2.17 10.41
N ALA A 187 15.68 -2.28 10.12
CA ALA A 187 16.70 -2.74 11.06
C ALA A 187 17.87 -1.76 11.16
N VAL A 188 18.51 -1.78 12.33
CA VAL A 188 19.69 -0.96 12.65
C VAL A 188 20.85 -1.86 13.00
N LEU A 189 21.94 -1.69 12.28
CA LEU A 189 23.20 -2.40 12.50
C LEU A 189 24.27 -1.43 13.03
N LYS A 190 25.26 -2.00 13.69
CA LYS A 190 26.46 -1.29 14.16
C LYS A 190 27.70 -2.09 13.78
N ILE A 191 28.63 -1.43 13.11
CA ILE A 191 29.99 -1.95 12.87
C ILE A 191 31.00 -1.16 13.69
N ASP A 192 32.10 -1.79 14.06
CA ASP A 192 33.20 -1.13 14.77
C ASP A 192 34.17 -0.51 13.75
N ALA A 193 33.84 0.69 13.30
CA ALA A 193 34.65 1.48 12.38
C ALA A 193 34.41 2.98 12.62
N LYS A 194 35.35 3.81 12.19
CA LYS A 194 35.30 5.28 12.36
C LYS A 194 35.65 5.98 11.06
N GLY A 195 35.18 7.21 10.93
CA GLY A 195 35.48 8.05 9.75
C GLY A 195 34.84 7.51 8.46
N LEU A 196 33.71 6.84 8.58
CA LEU A 196 33.00 6.25 7.46
C LEU A 196 32.24 7.31 6.64
N PRO A 197 32.08 7.12 5.32
CA PRO A 197 31.21 7.95 4.50
C PRO A 197 29.75 7.77 4.96
N VAL A 198 29.01 8.88 5.05
CA VAL A 198 27.63 8.90 5.53
C VAL A 198 26.72 9.36 4.42
N ALA A 199 25.61 8.65 4.20
CA ALA A 199 24.56 9.07 3.29
C ALA A 199 23.74 10.24 3.90
N PRO A 200 23.60 11.37 3.19
CA PRO A 200 22.82 12.49 3.70
C PRO A 200 21.34 12.13 3.73
N ILE A 201 20.69 12.44 4.85
CA ILE A 201 19.27 12.14 5.07
C ILE A 201 18.41 13.31 4.58
N GLY A 202 17.48 13.03 3.68
CA GLY A 202 16.49 13.96 3.17
C GLY A 202 15.17 13.92 3.93
N LYS A 203 14.11 14.39 3.28
CA LYS A 203 12.73 14.41 3.80
C LYS A 203 11.80 13.74 2.80
N SER A 204 11.23 12.61 3.16
CA SER A 204 10.28 11.90 2.29
C SER A 204 8.96 12.66 2.11
N GLN A 205 8.56 13.46 3.09
CA GLN A 205 7.33 14.25 3.04
C GLN A 205 7.33 15.36 1.99
N SER A 206 8.50 15.76 1.48
CA SER A 206 8.64 16.78 0.44
C SER A 206 8.64 16.21 -0.98
N LEU A 207 8.59 14.89 -1.14
CA LEU A 207 8.56 14.25 -2.45
C LEU A 207 7.22 14.49 -3.16
N LEU A 208 7.32 14.82 -4.43
CA LEU A 208 6.17 14.95 -5.33
C LEU A 208 6.15 13.80 -6.34
N VAL A 209 4.95 13.40 -6.74
CA VAL A 209 4.76 12.44 -7.84
C VAL A 209 5.38 13.01 -9.12
N GLY A 210 6.14 12.18 -9.84
CA GLY A 210 6.91 12.59 -11.02
C GLY A 210 8.34 13.04 -10.74
N GLU A 211 8.76 13.24 -9.48
CA GLU A 211 10.17 13.54 -9.17
C GLU A 211 11.08 12.35 -9.47
N TRP A 212 12.25 12.65 -10.03
CA TRP A 212 13.29 11.67 -10.29
C TRP A 212 13.90 11.14 -9.01
N VAL A 213 14.11 9.83 -8.94
CA VAL A 213 14.75 9.12 -7.84
C VAL A 213 15.72 8.06 -8.32
N LEU A 214 16.68 7.72 -7.47
CA LEU A 214 17.76 6.81 -7.76
C LEU A 214 17.89 5.78 -6.64
N ALA A 215 17.82 4.49 -6.95
CA ALA A 215 18.17 3.44 -6.00
C ALA A 215 19.62 3.00 -6.21
N ILE A 216 20.34 2.82 -5.10
CA ILE A 216 21.67 2.23 -5.11
C ILE A 216 21.62 1.01 -4.19
N GLY A 217 22.05 -0.14 -4.72
CA GLY A 217 22.17 -1.38 -3.98
C GLY A 217 23.49 -2.08 -4.28
N SER A 218 23.78 -3.12 -3.53
CA SER A 218 24.96 -3.98 -3.72
C SER A 218 24.53 -5.46 -3.82
N PRO A 219 23.81 -5.83 -4.90
CA PRO A 219 23.29 -7.18 -5.06
C PRO A 219 24.43 -8.19 -5.26
N PHE A 220 24.27 -9.37 -4.69
CA PHE A 220 25.22 -10.51 -4.87
C PHE A 220 26.68 -10.23 -4.47
N GLY A 221 26.96 -9.18 -3.69
CA GLY A 221 28.34 -8.77 -3.37
C GLY A 221 29.10 -8.16 -4.54
N LEU A 222 28.38 -7.88 -5.64
CA LEU A 222 28.90 -7.09 -6.77
C LEU A 222 29.02 -5.63 -6.34
N GLU A 223 29.82 -4.87 -7.09
CA GLU A 223 29.91 -3.42 -6.91
C GLU A 223 28.54 -2.76 -7.13
N SER A 224 28.36 -1.56 -6.57
CA SER A 224 27.08 -0.85 -6.51
C SER A 224 26.27 -0.91 -7.82
N THR A 225 25.07 -1.43 -7.75
CA THR A 225 24.09 -1.39 -8.85
C THR A 225 23.22 -0.16 -8.67
N VAL A 226 23.08 0.60 -9.76
CA VAL A 226 22.32 1.86 -9.78
C VAL A 226 21.13 1.69 -10.72
N THR A 227 19.93 2.03 -10.23
CA THR A 227 18.71 2.09 -11.04
C THR A 227 17.99 3.39 -10.78
N ALA A 228 17.37 3.97 -11.81
CA ALA A 228 16.68 5.26 -11.74
C ALA A 228 15.24 5.16 -12.23
N GLY A 229 14.40 6.04 -11.76
CA GLY A 229 13.00 6.14 -12.14
C GLY A 229 12.36 7.38 -11.51
N VAL A 230 11.04 7.37 -11.38
CA VAL A 230 10.28 8.47 -10.80
C VAL A 230 9.41 8.00 -9.62
N VAL A 231 9.05 8.94 -8.77
CA VAL A 231 8.02 8.72 -7.76
C VAL A 231 6.67 8.55 -8.45
N SER A 232 6.08 7.36 -8.36
CA SER A 232 4.77 7.06 -8.96
C SER A 232 3.61 7.41 -8.02
N ALA A 233 3.80 7.25 -6.70
CA ALA A 233 2.85 7.64 -5.66
C ALA A 233 3.56 7.77 -4.30
N THR A 234 2.93 8.47 -3.36
CA THR A 234 3.36 8.56 -1.96
C THR A 234 2.25 8.10 -1.05
N GLY A 235 2.60 7.52 0.12
CA GLY A 235 1.63 7.08 1.12
C GLY A 235 0.89 5.78 0.79
N ARG A 236 1.35 4.98 -0.18
CA ARG A 236 0.71 3.69 -0.54
C ARG A 236 0.87 2.65 0.56
N SER A 237 -0.24 2.09 1.04
CA SER A 237 -0.21 0.88 1.86
C SER A 237 -0.53 -0.33 0.98
N ILE A 238 0.30 -1.36 1.04
CA ILE A 238 0.18 -2.56 0.19
C ILE A 238 0.07 -3.86 1.00
N SER A 239 0.08 -3.74 2.33
CA SER A 239 0.00 -4.86 3.27
C SER A 239 -0.63 -4.40 4.58
N ASP A 240 -0.99 -5.35 5.44
CA ASP A 240 -1.56 -5.09 6.78
C ASP A 240 -0.61 -4.35 7.74
N ASN A 241 0.63 -4.13 7.34
CA ASN A 241 1.65 -3.44 8.14
C ASN A 241 1.44 -1.92 8.24
N ASN A 242 0.56 -1.35 7.42
CA ASN A 242 0.21 0.08 7.40
C ASN A 242 1.41 1.02 7.21
N VAL A 243 2.48 0.58 6.54
CA VAL A 243 3.60 1.42 6.16
C VAL A 243 3.18 2.29 4.97
N PRO A 244 3.32 3.64 5.04
CA PRO A 244 2.98 4.53 3.93
C PRO A 244 4.11 4.57 2.90
N PHE A 245 4.25 3.53 2.08
CA PHE A 245 5.34 3.40 1.12
C PHE A 245 5.39 4.52 0.09
N ILE A 246 6.61 4.82 -0.36
CA ILE A 246 6.89 5.54 -1.59
C ILE A 246 6.88 4.51 -2.71
N GLN A 247 5.96 4.65 -3.66
CA GLN A 247 5.90 3.82 -4.86
C GLN A 247 6.75 4.48 -5.96
N THR A 248 7.58 3.68 -6.64
CA THR A 248 8.42 4.13 -7.77
C THR A 248 8.43 3.09 -8.88
N ASP A 249 8.88 3.48 -10.06
CA ASP A 249 9.22 2.58 -11.16
C ASP A 249 10.73 2.27 -11.23
N VAL A 250 11.48 2.59 -10.19
CA VAL A 250 12.88 2.20 -10.04
C VAL A 250 12.99 0.68 -10.01
N ALA A 251 13.85 0.10 -10.83
CA ALA A 251 14.04 -1.34 -10.85
C ALA A 251 14.70 -1.82 -9.56
N VAL A 252 13.91 -2.41 -8.68
CA VAL A 252 14.36 -3.08 -7.46
C VAL A 252 14.37 -4.58 -7.72
N ASN A 253 15.54 -5.17 -7.54
CA ASN A 253 15.78 -6.60 -7.64
C ASN A 253 16.40 -7.10 -6.33
N PRO A 254 16.42 -8.41 -6.10
CA PRO A 254 17.03 -9.01 -4.93
C PRO A 254 18.49 -8.59 -4.74
N GLY A 255 18.77 -8.16 -3.52
CA GLY A 255 20.04 -7.54 -3.17
C GLY A 255 19.99 -6.02 -3.08
N ASN A 256 19.02 -5.34 -3.72
CA ASN A 256 18.79 -3.90 -3.54
C ASN A 256 17.97 -3.58 -2.28
N SER A 257 17.24 -4.57 -1.73
CA SER A 257 16.48 -4.42 -0.48
C SER A 257 17.38 -3.97 0.67
N GLY A 258 16.94 -2.97 1.42
CA GLY A 258 17.72 -2.30 2.48
C GLY A 258 18.62 -1.18 1.99
N GLY A 259 18.86 -1.07 0.68
CA GLY A 259 19.60 0.03 0.07
C GLY A 259 18.79 1.33 0.02
N PRO A 260 19.48 2.49 -0.10
CA PRO A 260 18.85 3.80 -0.13
C PRO A 260 18.16 4.10 -1.46
N LEU A 261 17.05 4.85 -1.37
CA LEU A 261 16.44 5.60 -2.46
C LEU A 261 16.83 7.06 -2.30
N PHE A 262 17.51 7.61 -3.29
CA PHE A 262 18.00 9.01 -3.30
C PHE A 262 17.08 9.90 -4.15
N ASN A 263 16.95 11.16 -3.75
CA ASN A 263 16.42 12.22 -4.61
C ASN A 263 17.54 12.79 -5.52
N THR A 264 17.20 13.74 -6.38
CA THR A 264 18.14 14.39 -7.31
C THR A 264 19.20 15.26 -6.63
N ARG A 265 19.06 15.57 -5.34
CA ARG A 265 20.06 16.25 -4.52
C ARG A 265 21.07 15.28 -3.89
N GLY A 266 20.88 13.97 -4.08
CA GLY A 266 21.70 12.92 -3.47
C GLY A 266 21.37 12.69 -1.98
N GLU A 267 20.20 13.08 -1.52
CA GLU A 267 19.71 12.81 -0.17
C GLU A 267 18.84 11.57 -0.14
N VAL A 268 19.00 10.74 0.88
CA VAL A 268 18.18 9.54 1.06
C VAL A 268 16.75 9.94 1.44
N VAL A 269 15.77 9.52 0.66
CA VAL A 269 14.33 9.76 0.88
C VAL A 269 13.57 8.50 1.25
N GLY A 270 14.17 7.31 1.04
CA GLY A 270 13.55 6.03 1.39
C GLY A 270 14.55 4.90 1.50
N ILE A 271 14.08 3.76 2.02
CA ILE A 271 14.78 2.46 2.02
C ILE A 271 14.04 1.54 1.06
N ASN A 272 14.72 1.05 0.03
CA ASN A 272 14.13 0.07 -0.91
C ASN A 272 13.75 -1.19 -0.13
N SER A 273 12.51 -1.63 -0.21
CA SER A 273 12.01 -2.74 0.60
C SER A 273 11.52 -3.88 -0.26
N GLN A 274 10.50 -3.64 -1.10
CA GLN A 274 9.83 -4.72 -1.81
C GLN A 274 9.29 -4.27 -3.18
N ILE A 275 8.91 -5.27 -3.99
CA ILE A 275 8.22 -5.07 -5.26
C ILE A 275 6.83 -5.71 -5.19
N TYR A 276 5.89 -5.22 -5.98
CA TYR A 276 4.69 -5.97 -6.30
C TYR A 276 4.95 -6.80 -7.56
N SER A 277 4.85 -8.11 -7.44
CA SER A 277 5.19 -9.01 -8.54
C SER A 277 4.37 -10.29 -8.47
N MET A 278 3.85 -10.69 -9.61
CA MET A 278 3.16 -11.99 -9.78
C MET A 278 4.13 -13.11 -10.18
N THR A 279 5.34 -12.78 -10.63
CA THR A 279 6.32 -13.73 -11.17
C THR A 279 7.60 -13.78 -10.35
N GLY A 280 7.72 -12.96 -9.28
CA GLY A 280 8.92 -12.81 -8.46
C GLY A 280 9.96 -11.83 -9.02
N GLY A 281 9.84 -11.37 -10.26
CA GLY A 281 10.71 -10.37 -10.88
C GLY A 281 10.09 -8.97 -10.90
N TYR A 282 10.90 -7.94 -11.08
CA TYR A 282 10.47 -6.56 -11.21
C TYR A 282 9.46 -6.36 -12.37
N GLN A 283 8.33 -5.69 -12.08
CA GLN A 283 7.23 -5.43 -13.02
C GLN A 283 6.79 -3.96 -13.03
N GLY A 284 7.69 -3.02 -12.75
CA GLY A 284 7.39 -1.59 -12.74
C GLY A 284 6.80 -1.05 -11.43
N LEU A 285 6.67 -1.88 -10.40
CA LEU A 285 6.11 -1.48 -9.11
C LEU A 285 7.08 -1.81 -7.97
N SER A 286 7.77 -0.78 -7.49
CA SER A 286 8.70 -0.86 -6.37
C SER A 286 8.24 0.02 -5.23
N PHE A 287 8.54 -0.41 -4.00
CA PHE A 287 8.09 0.24 -2.78
C PHE A 287 9.26 0.46 -1.84
N SER A 288 9.39 1.71 -1.38
CA SER A 288 10.42 2.12 -0.44
C SER A 288 9.80 2.67 0.84
N ILE A 289 10.38 2.32 1.98
CA ILE A 289 9.98 2.82 3.30
C ILE A 289 10.42 4.29 3.40
N PRO A 290 9.54 5.22 3.78
CA PRO A 290 9.90 6.63 3.94
C PRO A 290 11.05 6.82 4.94
N ILE A 291 12.05 7.65 4.59
CA ILE A 291 13.23 7.84 5.43
C ILE A 291 12.89 8.47 6.79
N ASP A 292 11.88 9.34 6.85
CA ASP A 292 11.44 9.95 8.10
C ASP A 292 10.95 8.89 9.11
N LEU A 293 10.29 7.82 8.61
CA LEU A 293 9.89 6.68 9.43
C LEU A 293 11.12 5.89 9.88
N ALA A 294 12.02 5.57 8.95
CA ALA A 294 13.23 4.78 9.24
C ALA A 294 14.14 5.46 10.27
N VAL A 295 14.35 6.77 10.16
CA VAL A 295 15.13 7.56 11.13
C VAL A 295 14.50 7.49 12.51
N ARG A 296 13.18 7.63 12.62
CA ARG A 296 12.49 7.54 13.91
C ARG A 296 12.62 6.15 14.54
N ILE A 297 12.50 5.08 13.75
CA ILE A 297 12.68 3.70 14.22
C ILE A 297 14.13 3.52 14.69
N LYS A 298 15.11 4.00 13.90
CA LYS A 298 16.54 4.00 14.28
C LYS A 298 16.76 4.69 15.62
N ASP A 299 16.20 5.89 15.81
CA ASP A 299 16.40 6.66 17.05
C ASP A 299 15.84 5.91 18.27
N GLN A 300 14.69 5.25 18.15
CA GLN A 300 14.13 4.43 19.22
C GLN A 300 15.01 3.20 19.51
N ILE A 301 15.46 2.51 18.47
CA ILE A 301 16.32 1.31 18.60
C ILE A 301 17.64 1.70 19.28
N VAL A 302 18.29 2.79 18.84
CA VAL A 302 19.56 3.23 19.41
C VAL A 302 19.39 3.66 20.88
N ALA A 303 18.28 4.35 21.21
CA ALA A 303 18.03 4.85 22.56
C ALA A 303 17.59 3.76 23.54
N THR A 304 16.75 2.81 23.12
CA THR A 304 16.07 1.87 24.05
C THR A 304 16.16 0.40 23.67
N GLY A 305 16.67 0.09 22.47
CA GLY A 305 16.68 -1.25 21.91
C GLY A 305 15.30 -1.77 21.49
N LYS A 306 14.24 -0.96 21.60
CA LYS A 306 12.85 -1.36 21.31
C LYS A 306 12.10 -0.27 20.54
N VAL A 307 11.16 -0.72 19.71
CA VAL A 307 10.27 0.17 18.97
C VAL A 307 8.88 0.16 19.61
N GLN A 308 8.29 1.33 19.76
CA GLN A 308 6.92 1.50 20.20
C GLN A 308 6.09 2.11 19.08
N HIS A 309 4.96 1.49 18.80
CA HIS A 309 4.02 1.95 17.79
C HIS A 309 2.81 2.60 18.44
N ALA A 310 2.38 3.71 17.88
CA ALA A 310 1.14 4.35 18.29
C ALA A 310 -0.09 3.57 17.77
N LYS A 311 -1.20 3.65 18.52
CA LYS A 311 -2.50 3.19 18.06
C LYS A 311 -3.59 4.19 18.47
N LEU A 312 -4.58 4.34 17.60
CA LEU A 312 -5.82 5.06 17.91
C LEU A 312 -6.85 4.12 18.57
N GLY A 313 -6.82 2.83 18.23
CA GLY A 313 -7.74 1.83 18.76
C GLY A 313 -9.09 1.83 18.04
N VAL A 314 -9.06 1.98 16.72
CA VAL A 314 -10.20 1.81 15.81
C VAL A 314 -9.88 0.78 14.74
N SER A 315 -10.91 0.10 14.24
CA SER A 315 -10.86 -0.62 12.96
C SER A 315 -11.68 0.15 11.96
N VAL A 316 -11.11 0.37 10.77
CA VAL A 316 -11.72 1.20 9.73
C VAL A 316 -11.90 0.42 8.44
N GLN A 317 -12.85 0.89 7.64
CA GLN A 317 -13.24 0.32 6.36
C GLN A 317 -13.34 1.42 5.32
N GLU A 318 -13.13 1.07 4.06
CA GLU A 318 -13.21 1.98 2.92
C GLU A 318 -14.64 2.51 2.75
N VAL A 319 -14.74 3.78 2.34
CA VAL A 319 -16.01 4.42 2.02
C VAL A 319 -16.25 4.28 0.51
N ASP A 320 -17.23 3.50 0.13
CA ASP A 320 -17.75 3.44 -1.24
C ASP A 320 -18.96 4.35 -1.45
N GLN A 321 -19.51 4.39 -2.67
CA GLN A 321 -20.66 5.22 -2.99
C GLN A 321 -21.90 4.85 -2.17
N ALA A 322 -22.10 3.56 -1.87
CA ALA A 322 -23.26 3.12 -1.12
C ALA A 322 -23.17 3.56 0.37
N PHE A 323 -21.95 3.55 0.94
CA PHE A 323 -21.71 4.12 2.26
C PHE A 323 -21.85 5.65 2.25
N ALA A 324 -21.31 6.34 1.24
CA ALA A 324 -21.48 7.79 1.12
C ALA A 324 -22.96 8.19 1.09
N ASP A 325 -23.77 7.49 0.30
CA ASP A 325 -25.22 7.70 0.25
C ASP A 325 -25.90 7.40 1.60
N SER A 326 -25.50 6.33 2.30
CA SER A 326 -26.08 5.91 3.60
C SER A 326 -25.76 6.87 4.73
N PHE A 327 -24.52 7.38 4.78
CA PHE A 327 -24.06 8.32 5.80
C PHE A 327 -24.23 9.78 5.39
N LYS A 328 -24.82 10.04 4.20
CA LYS A 328 -25.03 11.39 3.63
C LYS A 328 -23.73 12.19 3.52
N LEU A 329 -22.67 11.53 3.06
CA LEU A 329 -21.41 12.18 2.76
C LEU A 329 -21.50 12.95 1.45
N ASP A 330 -20.73 14.01 1.35
CA ASP A 330 -20.58 14.85 0.16
C ASP A 330 -19.62 14.26 -0.86
N THR A 331 -18.63 13.46 -0.41
CA THR A 331 -17.62 12.78 -1.24
C THR A 331 -17.43 11.33 -0.78
N VAL A 332 -16.90 10.51 -1.68
CA VAL A 332 -16.56 9.08 -1.41
C VAL A 332 -15.14 9.01 -0.85
N GLU A 333 -14.92 9.64 0.31
CA GLU A 333 -13.64 9.74 0.97
C GLU A 333 -13.79 9.55 2.48
N GLY A 334 -12.72 9.11 3.13
CA GLY A 334 -12.66 8.95 4.57
C GLY A 334 -12.49 7.51 5.02
N ALA A 335 -12.33 7.33 6.32
CA ALA A 335 -12.21 6.04 6.98
C ALA A 335 -13.45 5.78 7.85
N LEU A 336 -14.31 4.84 7.45
CA LEU A 336 -15.49 4.45 8.18
C LEU A 336 -15.09 3.58 9.38
N VAL A 337 -15.33 4.06 10.59
CA VAL A 337 -15.06 3.32 11.83
C VAL A 337 -16.14 2.26 12.05
N PHE A 338 -15.79 0.98 11.94
CA PHE A 338 -16.72 -0.12 12.22
C PHE A 338 -16.54 -0.71 13.62
N ASN A 339 -15.35 -0.54 14.23
CA ASN A 339 -15.11 -1.00 15.60
C ASN A 339 -14.23 0.00 16.37
N VAL A 340 -14.55 0.18 17.66
CA VAL A 340 -13.76 0.98 18.60
C VAL A 340 -13.33 0.08 19.75
N GLU A 341 -12.02 0.07 20.03
CA GLU A 341 -11.42 -0.76 21.09
C GLU A 341 -11.86 -0.27 22.47
N ARG A 342 -12.47 -1.13 23.28
CA ARG A 342 -12.90 -0.82 24.65
C ARG A 342 -11.73 -0.42 25.54
N GLY A 343 -11.85 0.69 26.28
CA GLY A 343 -10.78 1.27 27.10
C GLY A 343 -9.64 1.87 26.27
N GLY A 344 -9.76 1.85 24.93
CA GLY A 344 -8.76 2.38 24.01
C GLY A 344 -8.75 3.91 23.91
N PRO A 345 -7.75 4.46 23.20
CA PRO A 345 -7.64 5.90 22.97
C PRO A 345 -8.87 6.50 22.27
N ALA A 346 -9.37 5.83 21.25
CA ALA A 346 -10.53 6.26 20.46
C ALA A 346 -11.81 6.34 21.29
N GLU A 347 -12.06 5.32 22.13
CA GLU A 347 -13.24 5.35 23.02
C GLU A 347 -13.14 6.49 24.03
N ARG A 348 -11.97 6.72 24.64
CA ARG A 348 -11.74 7.84 25.55
C ARG A 348 -11.92 9.20 24.89
N ALA A 349 -11.60 9.30 23.59
CA ALA A 349 -11.80 10.50 22.79
C ALA A 349 -13.27 10.67 22.34
N GLY A 350 -14.14 9.66 22.56
CA GLY A 350 -15.55 9.71 22.19
C GLY A 350 -15.83 9.33 20.74
N LEU A 351 -14.90 8.64 20.05
CA LEU A 351 -15.17 8.01 18.75
C LEU A 351 -16.17 6.86 18.90
N LYS A 352 -16.98 6.66 17.88
CA LYS A 352 -18.04 5.64 17.85
C LYS A 352 -18.01 4.88 16.53
N SER A 353 -18.54 3.67 16.56
CA SER A 353 -18.86 2.95 15.33
C SER A 353 -19.89 3.74 14.52
N GLY A 354 -19.68 3.84 13.20
CA GLY A 354 -20.45 4.68 12.28
C GLY A 354 -19.89 6.09 12.08
N ASP A 355 -18.82 6.47 12.77
CA ASP A 355 -18.07 7.68 12.45
C ASP A 355 -17.31 7.51 11.15
N VAL A 356 -17.23 8.57 10.34
CA VAL A 356 -16.31 8.61 9.19
C VAL A 356 -15.25 9.67 9.47
N ILE A 357 -13.99 9.23 9.59
CA ILE A 357 -12.86 10.14 9.83
C ILE A 357 -12.46 10.74 8.48
N ARG A 358 -12.61 12.07 8.35
CA ARG A 358 -12.38 12.84 7.12
C ARG A 358 -10.99 13.48 7.06
N ALA A 359 -10.41 13.81 8.20
CA ALA A 359 -9.07 14.38 8.29
C ALA A 359 -8.43 14.05 9.64
N ALA A 360 -7.11 14.05 9.68
CA ALA A 360 -6.33 13.94 10.91
C ALA A 360 -5.19 14.96 10.88
N ASN A 361 -5.09 15.80 11.91
CA ASN A 361 -4.17 16.93 12.01
C ASN A 361 -4.22 17.85 10.77
N GLY A 362 -5.43 18.08 10.24
CA GLY A 362 -5.66 18.91 9.05
C GLY A 362 -5.28 18.26 7.71
N LYS A 363 -4.74 17.03 7.71
CA LYS A 363 -4.49 16.27 6.49
C LYS A 363 -5.73 15.45 6.12
N PRO A 364 -6.25 15.54 4.89
CA PRO A 364 -7.41 14.77 4.47
C PRO A 364 -7.13 13.25 4.53
N ILE A 365 -8.16 12.50 4.88
CA ILE A 365 -8.22 11.04 4.76
C ILE A 365 -9.04 10.75 3.52
N VAL A 366 -8.40 10.36 2.43
CA VAL A 366 -9.05 10.03 1.16
C VAL A 366 -9.48 8.58 1.15
N SER A 367 -8.59 7.68 1.58
CA SER A 367 -8.82 6.24 1.69
C SER A 367 -8.70 5.79 3.16
N SER A 368 -9.35 4.69 3.50
CA SER A 368 -9.30 4.12 4.86
C SER A 368 -7.89 3.77 5.33
N ILE A 369 -6.98 3.46 4.41
CA ILE A 369 -5.58 3.12 4.69
C ILE A 369 -4.73 4.33 5.12
N ASP A 370 -5.16 5.55 4.82
CA ASP A 370 -4.44 6.77 5.18
C ASP A 370 -4.36 6.95 6.70
N LEU A 371 -5.43 6.59 7.42
CA LEU A 371 -5.47 6.73 8.88
C LEU A 371 -4.45 5.82 9.59
N PRO A 372 -4.40 4.50 9.36
CA PRO A 372 -3.35 3.64 9.89
C PRO A 372 -1.93 4.07 9.51
N ALA A 373 -1.72 4.52 8.27
CA ALA A 373 -0.44 5.02 7.79
C ALA A 373 0.03 6.24 8.60
N MET A 374 -0.87 7.19 8.88
CA MET A 374 -0.58 8.34 9.73
C MET A 374 -0.28 7.94 11.19
N MET A 375 -0.97 6.93 11.72
CA MET A 375 -0.69 6.40 13.07
C MET A 375 0.70 5.75 13.14
N THR A 376 1.13 5.08 12.08
CA THR A 376 2.49 4.50 11.98
C THR A 376 3.57 5.58 12.05
N LEU A 377 3.27 6.79 11.57
CA LEU A 377 4.13 7.95 11.68
C LEU A 377 4.04 8.68 13.05
N SER A 378 3.23 8.26 13.99
CA SER A 378 3.03 8.90 15.30
C SER A 378 3.72 8.11 16.43
N LYS A 379 3.81 8.74 17.61
CA LYS A 379 4.33 8.11 18.85
C LYS A 379 3.19 7.87 19.83
N PRO A 380 3.29 6.86 20.72
CA PRO A 380 2.40 6.79 21.87
C PRO A 380 2.46 8.09 22.69
N GLY A 381 1.30 8.61 23.05
CA GLY A 381 1.15 9.89 23.76
C GLY A 381 0.95 11.10 22.85
N ASP A 382 1.19 11.01 21.55
CA ASP A 382 0.91 12.11 20.63
C ASP A 382 -0.61 12.41 20.61
N LYS A 383 -0.93 13.70 20.52
CA LYS A 383 -2.30 14.16 20.31
C LYS A 383 -2.59 14.24 18.82
N VAL A 384 -3.76 13.76 18.42
CA VAL A 384 -4.23 13.85 17.05
C VAL A 384 -5.63 14.49 17.05
N ALA A 385 -5.80 15.54 16.26
CA ALA A 385 -7.06 16.19 16.02
C ALA A 385 -7.73 15.55 14.80
N LEU A 386 -8.92 14.99 14.99
CA LEU A 386 -9.67 14.28 13.97
C LEU A 386 -10.90 15.08 13.56
N ASP A 387 -11.11 15.27 12.27
CA ASP A 387 -12.37 15.77 11.73
C ASP A 387 -13.24 14.57 11.39
N VAL A 388 -14.36 14.45 12.10
CA VAL A 388 -15.22 13.26 12.11
C VAL A 388 -16.60 13.63 11.62
N TRP A 389 -17.09 12.93 10.61
CA TRP A 389 -18.47 13.00 10.17
C TRP A 389 -19.31 12.00 10.96
N ARG A 390 -20.32 12.52 11.68
CA ARG A 390 -21.25 11.75 12.49
C ARG A 390 -22.67 12.27 12.30
N GLU A 391 -23.62 11.41 11.92
CA GLU A 391 -25.03 11.73 11.77
C GLU A 391 -25.34 13.01 10.95
N GLY A 392 -24.57 13.23 9.88
CA GLY A 392 -24.76 14.39 9.00
C GLY A 392 -24.07 15.67 9.47
N LYS A 393 -23.19 15.61 10.45
CA LYS A 393 -22.45 16.77 11.00
C LYS A 393 -20.95 16.48 11.07
N LEU A 394 -20.16 17.50 10.77
CA LEU A 394 -18.72 17.47 11.01
C LEU A 394 -18.42 17.84 12.46
N LEU A 395 -17.68 17.01 13.16
CA LEU A 395 -17.26 17.16 14.55
C LEU A 395 -15.75 17.11 14.64
N ARG A 396 -15.16 17.88 15.53
CA ARG A 396 -13.75 17.77 15.88
C ARG A 396 -13.57 16.92 17.13
N VAL A 397 -12.70 15.92 17.06
CA VAL A 397 -12.40 14.98 18.14
C VAL A 397 -10.90 14.97 18.37
N ASP A 398 -10.46 15.31 19.58
CA ASP A 398 -9.04 15.25 19.95
C ASP A 398 -8.76 13.92 20.67
N ALA A 399 -7.87 13.12 20.13
CA ALA A 399 -7.48 11.83 20.70
C ALA A 399 -6.01 11.84 21.11
N THR A 400 -5.69 11.17 22.23
CA THR A 400 -4.30 10.91 22.63
C THR A 400 -3.99 9.46 22.31
N LEU A 401 -2.98 9.23 21.46
CA LEU A 401 -2.61 7.90 20.97
C LEU A 401 -2.05 7.02 22.08
N GLY A 402 -2.46 5.76 22.11
CA GLY A 402 -1.93 4.73 22.99
C GLY A 402 -0.77 3.96 22.39
N ASN A 403 -0.20 3.06 23.18
CA ASN A 403 0.81 2.11 22.69
C ASN A 403 0.11 0.88 22.08
N ALA A 404 0.52 0.47 20.89
CA ALA A 404 -0.02 -0.70 20.21
C ALA A 404 0.22 -2.01 20.98
N ALA A 405 1.23 -2.06 21.85
CA ALA A 405 1.51 -3.19 22.73
C ALA A 405 0.53 -3.34 23.90
N ASP A 406 -0.23 -2.28 24.24
CA ASP A 406 -1.19 -2.34 25.33
C ASP A 406 -2.39 -3.21 24.94
N ARG A 407 -2.68 -4.24 25.78
CA ARG A 407 -3.82 -5.13 25.55
C ARG A 407 -5.11 -4.46 26.02
N PRO A 408 -6.25 -4.65 25.31
CA PRO A 408 -7.53 -4.12 25.74
C PRO A 408 -7.98 -4.75 27.09
N ARG A 409 -8.57 -3.92 27.97
CA ARG A 409 -9.18 -4.40 29.22
C ARG A 409 -10.53 -5.05 28.91
N ARG A 410 -10.70 -6.30 29.30
CA ARG A 410 -11.97 -7.05 29.22
C ARG A 410 -12.93 -6.52 30.28
N GLY A 411 -14.01 -5.86 29.87
CA GLY A 411 -15.03 -5.31 30.78
C GLY A 411 -16.34 -6.11 30.75
N GLN A 412 -17.09 -6.07 31.85
CA GLN A 412 -18.36 -6.78 32.09
C GLN A 412 -19.58 -6.03 31.52
N GLU A 413 -20.63 -6.79 31.21
CA GLU A 413 -21.86 -6.36 30.48
C GLU A 413 -23.04 -5.96 31.37
N PRO A 414 -24.03 -5.21 30.84
CA PRO A 414 -25.40 -5.14 31.35
C PRO A 414 -26.45 -5.79 30.42
N GLN A 415 -27.53 -6.30 31.01
CA GLN A 415 -28.65 -7.03 30.38
C GLN A 415 -29.83 -6.15 29.97
N LEU A 416 -30.62 -6.53 28.94
CA LEU A 416 -32.07 -6.33 28.84
C LEU A 416 -32.77 -6.97 27.59
N ALA A 417 -34.09 -7.05 27.58
CA ALA A 417 -35.08 -8.01 27.13
C ALA A 417 -35.75 -7.85 25.73
N GLU A 418 -36.58 -8.82 25.36
CA GLU A 418 -37.12 -9.40 24.13
C GLU A 418 -38.14 -8.62 23.28
N ALA A 419 -38.21 -8.89 21.94
CA ALA A 419 -39.43 -8.99 21.09
C ALA A 419 -39.13 -9.29 19.60
N VAL A 420 -39.98 -10.02 18.88
CA VAL A 420 -39.84 -10.57 17.51
C VAL A 420 -40.69 -9.77 16.51
N ASP A 421 -40.17 -9.47 15.28
CA ASP A 421 -40.98 -9.28 14.07
C ASP A 421 -40.19 -8.98 12.76
N ASN A 422 -40.81 -9.14 11.56
CA ASN A 422 -40.27 -9.13 10.23
C ASN A 422 -40.11 -7.74 9.56
N SER A 423 -38.97 -7.42 8.93
CA SER A 423 -38.76 -6.18 8.16
C SER A 423 -38.73 -6.42 6.63
N ALA A 424 -39.84 -6.11 5.97
CA ALA A 424 -40.13 -6.51 4.58
C ALA A 424 -39.33 -5.82 3.46
N LYS A 425 -38.71 -4.64 3.64
CA LYS A 425 -38.02 -3.89 2.56
C LYS A 425 -36.58 -4.35 2.26
N LEU A 426 -35.88 -4.90 3.23
CA LEU A 426 -34.51 -5.38 3.07
C LEU A 426 -34.44 -6.88 2.76
N GLY A 427 -35.53 -7.60 2.99
CA GLY A 427 -35.54 -9.07 2.93
C GLY A 427 -34.85 -9.70 4.14
N LEU A 428 -34.92 -9.07 5.33
CA LEU A 428 -34.36 -9.61 6.56
C LEU A 428 -35.47 -10.10 7.50
N THR A 429 -35.30 -11.32 8.00
CA THR A 429 -36.03 -11.83 9.15
C THR A 429 -35.18 -11.64 10.40
N LEU A 430 -35.68 -10.86 11.35
CA LEU A 430 -34.91 -10.44 12.52
C LEU A 430 -35.59 -10.87 13.80
N ARG A 431 -34.79 -11.32 14.78
CA ARG A 431 -35.24 -11.51 16.18
C ARG A 431 -34.24 -10.95 17.18
N PRO A 432 -34.64 -10.63 18.38
CA PRO A 432 -33.73 -10.26 19.46
C PRO A 432 -32.73 -11.39 19.77
N LEU A 433 -31.52 -10.99 20.22
CA LEU A 433 -30.52 -11.93 20.75
C LEU A 433 -31.05 -12.59 22.04
N GLU A 434 -30.94 -13.91 22.11
CA GLU A 434 -31.18 -14.64 23.37
C GLU A 434 -30.07 -14.41 24.40
N SER A 435 -30.35 -14.65 25.66
CA SER A 435 -29.36 -14.46 26.75
C SER A 435 -28.08 -15.27 26.60
N VAL A 436 -28.16 -16.45 25.97
CA VAL A 436 -27.00 -17.31 25.68
C VAL A 436 -26.20 -16.73 24.53
N GLU A 437 -26.86 -16.26 23.48
CA GLU A 437 -26.24 -15.65 22.29
C GLU A 437 -25.55 -14.33 22.65
N ARG A 438 -26.16 -13.50 23.49
CA ARG A 438 -25.54 -12.28 24.04
C ARG A 438 -24.23 -12.56 24.76
N ARG A 439 -24.22 -13.60 25.62
CA ARG A 439 -22.99 -14.01 26.31
C ARG A 439 -21.93 -14.55 25.37
N ARG A 440 -22.34 -15.28 24.34
CA ARG A 440 -21.41 -15.88 23.37
C ARG A 440 -20.84 -14.86 22.39
N SER A 441 -21.67 -13.93 21.91
CA SER A 441 -21.27 -12.91 20.93
C SER A 441 -20.57 -11.69 21.57
N GLY A 442 -20.77 -11.45 22.88
CA GLY A 442 -20.30 -10.25 23.55
C GLY A 442 -21.04 -8.96 23.13
N ILE A 443 -22.25 -9.09 22.54
CA ILE A 443 -23.08 -7.99 22.09
C ILE A 443 -24.20 -7.77 23.10
N ALA A 444 -24.26 -6.57 23.67
CA ALA A 444 -25.29 -6.23 24.63
C ALA A 444 -26.66 -6.04 23.97
N ASN A 445 -26.71 -5.34 22.83
CA ASN A 445 -27.91 -5.02 22.05
C ASN A 445 -27.69 -5.35 20.58
N GLY A 446 -28.66 -5.96 19.92
CA GLY A 446 -28.63 -6.32 18.52
C GLY A 446 -29.72 -7.31 18.18
N LEU A 447 -29.86 -7.61 16.91
CA LEU A 447 -30.88 -8.51 16.37
C LEU A 447 -30.19 -9.63 15.58
N VAL A 448 -30.59 -10.89 15.82
CA VAL A 448 -30.12 -12.02 15.02
C VAL A 448 -30.86 -12.02 13.68
N ILE A 449 -30.12 -12.22 12.61
CA ILE A 449 -30.67 -12.41 11.29
C ILE A 449 -30.97 -13.89 11.12
N GLU A 450 -32.25 -14.26 11.13
CA GLU A 450 -32.69 -15.64 10.95
C GLU A 450 -32.72 -16.05 9.47
N ASP A 451 -33.08 -15.09 8.60
CA ASP A 451 -33.09 -15.27 7.16
C ASP A 451 -32.77 -13.99 6.42
N ALA A 452 -32.12 -14.12 5.27
CA ALA A 452 -31.77 -13.02 4.39
C ALA A 452 -32.19 -13.35 2.95
N SER A 453 -32.96 -12.46 2.34
CA SER A 453 -33.48 -12.58 0.99
C SER A 453 -33.38 -11.25 0.24
N GLY A 454 -33.64 -11.23 -1.06
CA GLY A 454 -33.67 -9.99 -1.84
C GLY A 454 -32.38 -9.18 -1.74
N ALA A 455 -32.50 -7.89 -1.39
CA ALA A 455 -31.37 -6.95 -1.35
C ALA A 455 -30.31 -7.34 -0.30
N ALA A 456 -30.73 -7.84 0.86
CA ALA A 456 -29.82 -8.27 1.91
C ALA A 456 -28.96 -9.47 1.49
N MET A 457 -29.55 -10.47 0.86
CA MET A 457 -28.85 -11.64 0.36
C MET A 457 -27.84 -11.24 -0.74
N VAL A 458 -28.23 -10.36 -1.68
CA VAL A 458 -27.35 -9.86 -2.73
C VAL A 458 -26.16 -9.08 -2.15
N ALA A 459 -26.37 -8.38 -1.04
CA ALA A 459 -25.32 -7.67 -0.33
C ALA A 459 -24.39 -8.58 0.48
N GLY A 460 -24.66 -9.90 0.55
CA GLY A 460 -23.84 -10.87 1.25
C GLY A 460 -24.14 -11.00 2.75
N ILE A 461 -25.33 -10.61 3.18
CA ILE A 461 -25.83 -10.89 4.55
C ILE A 461 -26.27 -12.33 4.64
N GLU A 462 -25.92 -13.01 5.72
CA GLU A 462 -26.16 -14.44 5.92
C GLU A 462 -26.99 -14.70 7.17
N PRO A 463 -27.79 -15.78 7.19
CA PRO A 463 -28.43 -16.26 8.40
C PRO A 463 -27.42 -16.54 9.51
N GLY A 464 -27.71 -16.11 10.73
CA GLY A 464 -26.80 -16.20 11.88
C GLY A 464 -25.95 -14.95 12.13
N ASP A 465 -25.91 -14.00 11.22
CA ASP A 465 -25.32 -12.68 11.46
C ASP A 465 -26.11 -11.94 12.55
N VAL A 466 -25.43 -11.07 13.31
CA VAL A 466 -26.08 -10.23 14.30
C VAL A 466 -26.05 -8.77 13.87
N LEU A 467 -27.19 -8.18 13.58
CA LEU A 467 -27.34 -6.77 13.25
C LEU A 467 -27.17 -5.91 14.52
N ILE A 468 -26.18 -5.03 14.50
CA ILE A 468 -25.82 -4.15 15.64
C ILE A 468 -26.33 -2.73 15.45
N SER A 469 -26.22 -2.20 14.23
CA SER A 469 -26.64 -0.83 13.92
C SER A 469 -27.05 -0.67 12.46
N VAL A 470 -27.86 0.37 12.21
CA VAL A 470 -28.27 0.84 10.87
C VAL A 470 -27.78 2.27 10.71
N ASN A 471 -27.03 2.57 9.65
CA ASN A 471 -26.44 3.89 9.38
C ASN A 471 -25.71 4.47 10.62
N GLY A 472 -24.95 3.64 11.33
CA GLY A 472 -24.21 4.00 12.54
C GLY A 472 -25.05 4.14 13.81
N ARG A 473 -26.39 4.02 13.76
CA ARG A 473 -27.27 4.09 14.91
C ARG A 473 -27.56 2.71 15.47
N PRO A 474 -27.26 2.43 16.75
CA PRO A 474 -27.53 1.15 17.37
C PRO A 474 -29.03 0.78 17.30
N VAL A 475 -29.30 -0.50 17.11
CA VAL A 475 -30.66 -1.05 17.07
C VAL A 475 -30.85 -2.09 18.18
N SER A 476 -32.03 -2.09 18.76
CA SER A 476 -32.45 -3.05 19.80
C SER A 476 -33.81 -3.67 19.51
N SER A 477 -34.57 -3.15 18.53
CA SER A 477 -35.84 -3.72 18.10
C SER A 477 -36.01 -3.67 16.59
N VAL A 478 -36.88 -4.53 16.08
CA VAL A 478 -37.17 -4.64 14.65
C VAL A 478 -37.90 -3.41 14.12
N GLU A 479 -38.72 -2.77 14.97
CA GLU A 479 -39.44 -1.54 14.63
C GLU A 479 -38.47 -0.39 14.35
N GLN A 480 -37.38 -0.29 15.16
CA GLN A 480 -36.31 0.69 14.92
C GLN A 480 -35.65 0.48 13.57
N VAL A 481 -35.36 -0.76 13.21
CA VAL A 481 -34.78 -1.10 11.90
C VAL A 481 -35.72 -0.68 10.78
N ARG A 482 -37.03 -1.03 10.91
CA ARG A 482 -38.06 -0.69 9.92
C ARG A 482 -38.21 0.83 9.73
N ASP A 483 -38.24 1.58 10.82
CA ASP A 483 -38.32 3.04 10.77
C ASP A 483 -37.10 3.66 10.08
N MET A 484 -35.87 3.20 10.40
CA MET A 484 -34.64 3.70 9.79
C MET A 484 -34.57 3.36 8.29
N VAL A 485 -34.96 2.14 7.91
CA VAL A 485 -34.99 1.67 6.51
C VAL A 485 -36.04 2.41 5.70
N SER A 486 -37.23 2.69 6.30
CA SER A 486 -38.27 3.42 5.60
C SER A 486 -37.91 4.86 5.22
N LYS A 487 -37.01 5.47 6.00
CA LYS A 487 -36.50 6.84 5.82
C LYS A 487 -35.29 6.91 4.89
N ALA A 488 -34.72 5.78 4.49
CA ALA A 488 -33.60 5.70 3.57
C ALA A 488 -34.10 5.76 2.12
N SER A 489 -33.35 6.48 1.26
CA SER A 489 -33.75 6.72 -0.13
C SER A 489 -33.03 5.82 -1.13
N LYS A 490 -31.77 5.46 -0.91
CA LYS A 490 -30.96 4.71 -1.88
C LYS A 490 -30.29 3.48 -1.27
N SER A 491 -29.71 3.62 -0.10
CA SER A 491 -28.96 2.57 0.58
C SER A 491 -29.03 2.71 2.09
N VAL A 492 -28.78 1.61 2.81
CA VAL A 492 -28.54 1.58 4.25
C VAL A 492 -27.25 0.84 4.53
N ALA A 493 -26.48 1.32 5.49
CA ALA A 493 -25.29 0.65 5.99
C ALA A 493 -25.65 -0.15 7.23
N LEU A 494 -25.58 -1.46 7.15
CA LEU A 494 -25.87 -2.37 8.25
C LEU A 494 -24.54 -2.81 8.90
N LEU A 495 -24.33 -2.50 10.18
CA LEU A 495 -23.25 -3.08 10.95
C LEU A 495 -23.69 -4.43 11.46
N ILE A 496 -23.07 -5.48 10.98
CA ILE A 496 -23.30 -6.84 11.44
C ILE A 496 -22.08 -7.39 12.18
N GLN A 497 -22.31 -8.38 13.02
CA GLN A 497 -21.26 -9.28 13.51
C GLN A 497 -21.49 -10.67 12.94
N ARG A 498 -20.44 -11.19 12.31
CA ARG A 498 -20.34 -12.56 11.79
C ARG A 498 -19.22 -13.27 12.55
N GLY A 499 -19.57 -14.24 13.37
CA GLY A 499 -18.59 -14.87 14.27
C GLY A 499 -17.98 -13.85 15.26
N SER A 500 -16.66 -13.62 15.15
CA SER A 500 -15.93 -12.62 15.97
C SER A 500 -15.83 -11.24 15.30
N ASP A 501 -16.12 -11.15 14.01
CA ASP A 501 -15.78 -10.00 13.19
C ASP A 501 -16.99 -9.09 13.00
N LYS A 502 -16.77 -7.78 13.11
CA LYS A 502 -17.76 -6.76 12.79
C LYS A 502 -17.43 -6.17 11.42
N ILE A 503 -18.48 -5.92 10.63
CA ILE A 503 -18.34 -5.34 9.30
C ILE A 503 -19.58 -4.52 8.97
N PHE A 504 -19.40 -3.37 8.30
CA PHE A 504 -20.49 -2.70 7.64
C PHE A 504 -20.77 -3.32 6.28
N ILE A 505 -22.03 -3.57 5.99
CA ILE A 505 -22.51 -4.03 4.69
C ILE A 505 -23.49 -3.00 4.13
N PRO A 506 -23.19 -2.38 2.98
CA PRO A 506 -24.12 -1.47 2.33
C PRO A 506 -25.18 -2.27 1.59
N VAL A 507 -26.45 -2.03 1.92
CA VAL A 507 -27.59 -2.65 1.23
C VAL A 507 -28.33 -1.60 0.43
N ARG A 508 -28.41 -1.76 -0.88
CA ARG A 508 -29.16 -0.86 -1.76
C ARG A 508 -30.66 -1.15 -1.62
N ILE A 509 -31.42 -0.10 -1.36
CA ILE A 509 -32.86 -0.14 -1.31
C ILE A 509 -33.32 0.37 -2.69
N GLY A 510 -33.70 -0.54 -3.59
CA GLY A 510 -33.98 -0.36 -5.02
C GLY A 510 -34.88 0.76 -5.41
#